data_26edf94f38c41d7de6d8732b8ac3b3e2
#
_entry.id   26edf94f38c41d7de6d8732b8ac3b3e2
#
_cell.length_a   1.000
_cell.length_b   1.000
_cell.length_c   1.000
_cell.angle_alpha   90.00
_cell.angle_beta   90.00
_cell.angle_gamma   90.00
#
_symmetry.space_group_name_H-M   'P 1'
#
loop_
_entity.id
_entity.type
_entity.pdbx_description
1 polymer ?
#
loop_
_entity_poly.entity_id
_entity_poly.type
_entity_poly.pdbx_seq_one_letter_code
_entity_poly.pdbx_strand_id
1 'polypeptide(L)'
;MAGALAVSIVAGSLCAWFKTPLPWMIGPIVAMAIFQFGGATLEAPPFAREVGQTVVGVTLGLYFTAPVVREVAAYGLHFAALGFAAIGAGALSAVVIERLAPVDRATAWFSSMPGGAAEMANLAEKVGALPDRVALAHSIRMLFVVTLVPVAITYAGFSGADDYHPSTTTFDAAGFAALMALGGVSGWLGRRLHVPNAFMIVPLFVSIGLTAAGLDLSSIPTPVSNGAQLLLACSLGAQFQQSFLREAPRSRGPRAPTSGPRSSPRRPAASRKCRSPRKCCTSACPS
;
A
#
# COMPACT_ATOMS: atom_id res chain seq x y z
N MET A 1 -12.93 0.07 14.56
CA MET A 1 -11.78 -0.83 14.90
C MET A 1 -12.23 -2.22 15.35
N ALA A 2 -12.93 -2.40 16.49
CA ALA A 2 -13.36 -3.75 16.93
C ALA A 2 -14.19 -4.51 15.89
N GLY A 3 -15.13 -3.83 15.21
CA GLY A 3 -15.90 -4.42 14.13
C GLY A 3 -15.08 -4.90 12.94
N ALA A 4 -14.04 -4.15 12.55
CA ALA A 4 -13.14 -4.55 11.48
C ALA A 4 -12.35 -5.82 11.81
N LEU A 5 -11.84 -5.91 13.04
CA LEU A 5 -11.15 -7.12 13.52
C LEU A 5 -12.12 -8.31 13.61
N ALA A 6 -13.32 -8.12 14.15
CA ALA A 6 -14.32 -9.18 14.25
C ALA A 6 -14.70 -9.74 12.87
N VAL A 7 -14.99 -8.87 11.90
CA VAL A 7 -15.26 -9.25 10.51
C VAL A 7 -14.08 -10.00 9.90
N SER A 8 -12.87 -9.50 10.14
CA SER A 8 -11.64 -10.12 9.61
C SER A 8 -11.38 -11.51 10.20
N ILE A 9 -11.58 -11.68 11.51
CA ILE A 9 -11.42 -12.98 12.20
C ILE A 9 -12.46 -13.98 11.69
N VAL A 10 -13.74 -13.58 11.62
CA VAL A 10 -14.81 -14.47 11.15
C VAL A 10 -14.57 -14.89 9.70
N ALA A 11 -14.23 -13.95 8.83
CA ALA A 11 -13.95 -14.24 7.42
C ALA A 11 -12.71 -15.12 7.23
N GLY A 12 -11.63 -14.86 7.97
CA GLY A 12 -10.43 -15.67 7.95
C GLY A 12 -10.69 -17.10 8.44
N SER A 13 -11.44 -17.26 9.53
CA SER A 13 -11.85 -18.56 10.08
C SER A 13 -12.72 -19.33 9.10
N LEU A 14 -13.67 -18.66 8.45
CA LEU A 14 -14.52 -19.28 7.43
C LEU A 14 -13.71 -19.76 6.23
N CYS A 15 -12.79 -18.96 5.72
CA CYS A 15 -11.87 -19.35 4.66
C CYS A 15 -10.95 -20.51 5.07
N ALA A 16 -10.49 -20.51 6.33
CA ALA A 16 -9.69 -21.63 6.86
C ALA A 16 -10.49 -22.92 6.90
N TRP A 17 -11.78 -22.85 7.27
CA TRP A 17 -12.67 -24.00 7.26
C TRP A 17 -12.87 -24.57 5.85
N PHE A 18 -13.01 -23.71 4.84
CA PHE A 18 -13.09 -24.12 3.44
C PHE A 18 -11.75 -24.53 2.83
N LYS A 19 -10.64 -24.57 3.62
CA LYS A 19 -9.29 -24.90 3.18
C LYS A 19 -8.83 -24.07 1.98
N THR A 20 -9.23 -22.79 1.92
CA THR A 20 -8.76 -21.90 0.87
C THR A 20 -7.28 -21.57 1.06
N PRO A 21 -6.53 -21.31 -0.02
CA PRO A 21 -5.15 -20.84 0.11
C PRO A 21 -5.11 -19.49 0.83
N LEU A 22 -4.13 -19.27 1.70
CA LEU A 22 -3.93 -18.04 2.47
C LEU A 22 -5.22 -17.51 3.14
N PRO A 23 -5.92 -18.32 3.96
CA PRO A 23 -7.25 -18.00 4.48
C PRO A 23 -7.27 -16.72 5.31
N TRP A 24 -6.20 -16.47 6.07
CA TRP A 24 -6.04 -15.31 6.94
C TRP A 24 -5.70 -14.01 6.19
N MET A 25 -5.49 -14.09 4.88
CA MET A 25 -5.28 -12.94 4.01
C MET A 25 -6.47 -12.71 3.09
N ILE A 26 -6.92 -13.74 2.37
CA ILE A 26 -8.02 -13.65 1.39
C ILE A 26 -9.35 -13.34 2.09
N GLY A 27 -9.69 -14.08 3.14
CA GLY A 27 -10.95 -13.88 3.88
C GLY A 27 -11.14 -12.45 4.37
N PRO A 28 -10.21 -11.92 5.19
CA PRO A 28 -10.32 -10.57 5.71
C PRO A 28 -10.37 -9.48 4.63
N ILE A 29 -9.52 -9.56 3.58
CA ILE A 29 -9.49 -8.50 2.56
C ILE A 29 -10.78 -8.46 1.75
N VAL A 30 -11.33 -9.63 1.39
CA VAL A 30 -12.60 -9.73 0.63
C VAL A 30 -13.77 -9.26 1.50
N ALA A 31 -13.87 -9.74 2.74
CA ALA A 31 -14.93 -9.34 3.64
C ALA A 31 -14.91 -7.83 3.91
N MET A 32 -13.73 -7.28 4.25
CA MET A 32 -13.58 -5.83 4.46
C MET A 32 -13.96 -5.05 3.21
N ALA A 33 -13.54 -5.48 2.02
CA ALA A 33 -13.92 -4.83 0.76
C ALA A 33 -15.44 -4.84 0.55
N ILE A 34 -16.12 -5.97 0.79
CA ILE A 34 -17.58 -6.08 0.68
C ILE A 34 -18.29 -5.11 1.63
N PHE A 35 -17.89 -5.09 2.91
CA PHE A 35 -18.49 -4.20 3.90
C PHE A 35 -18.25 -2.72 3.57
N GLN A 36 -17.04 -2.36 3.16
CA GLN A 36 -16.69 -1.00 2.76
C GLN A 36 -17.49 -0.55 1.52
N PHE A 37 -17.62 -1.39 0.51
CA PHE A 37 -18.45 -1.11 -0.66
C PHE A 37 -19.93 -1.08 -0.32
N GLY A 38 -20.38 -1.84 0.69
CA GLY A 38 -21.73 -1.80 1.25
C GLY A 38 -22.05 -0.53 2.06
N GLY A 39 -21.06 0.32 2.32
CA GLY A 39 -21.22 1.59 3.04
C GLY A 39 -20.88 1.56 4.52
N ALA A 40 -20.38 0.45 5.02
CA ALA A 40 -19.87 0.38 6.37
C ALA A 40 -18.47 1.05 6.42
N THR A 41 -18.28 1.99 7.32
CA THR A 41 -16.96 2.61 7.56
C THR A 41 -16.20 1.80 8.60
N LEU A 42 -15.54 0.73 8.17
CA LEU A 42 -14.72 -0.10 9.04
C LEU A 42 -13.28 0.39 9.03
N GLU A 43 -12.78 0.81 10.17
CA GLU A 43 -11.41 1.30 10.33
C GLU A 43 -10.51 0.19 10.86
N ALA A 44 -9.36 -0.01 10.22
CA ALA A 44 -8.32 -0.91 10.71
C ALA A 44 -7.68 -0.32 11.98
N PRO A 45 -7.15 -1.18 12.88
CA PRO A 45 -6.37 -0.70 14.01
C PRO A 45 -5.17 0.13 13.56
N PRO A 46 -4.80 1.18 14.31
CA PRO A 46 -3.55 1.88 14.07
C PRO A 46 -2.39 0.89 14.19
N PHE A 47 -1.36 1.09 13.39
CA PHE A 47 -0.18 0.22 13.30
C PHE A 47 -0.43 -1.22 12.80
N ALA A 48 -1.70 -1.61 12.51
CA ALA A 48 -1.99 -2.95 11.99
C ALA A 48 -1.19 -3.27 10.72
N ARG A 49 -1.03 -2.27 9.86
CA ARG A 49 -0.25 -2.40 8.63
C ARG A 49 1.23 -2.58 8.93
N GLU A 50 1.81 -1.74 9.77
CA GLU A 50 3.24 -1.79 10.12
C GLU A 50 3.61 -3.10 10.82
N VAL A 51 2.82 -3.51 11.80
CA VAL A 51 3.02 -4.78 12.51
C VAL A 51 2.88 -5.97 11.57
N GLY A 52 1.80 -6.00 10.78
CA GLY A 52 1.59 -7.06 9.79
C GLY A 52 2.73 -7.16 8.77
N GLN A 53 3.16 -6.03 8.22
CA GLN A 53 4.27 -5.95 7.27
C GLN A 53 5.60 -6.41 7.89
N THR A 54 5.90 -6.00 9.13
CA THR A 54 7.14 -6.40 9.81
C THR A 54 7.20 -7.91 10.01
N VAL A 55 6.15 -8.50 10.56
CA VAL A 55 6.11 -9.95 10.81
C VAL A 55 6.17 -10.73 9.50
N VAL A 56 5.40 -10.33 8.49
CA VAL A 56 5.43 -10.98 7.17
C VAL A 56 6.80 -10.82 6.50
N GLY A 57 7.42 -9.63 6.56
CA GLY A 57 8.75 -9.38 6.03
C GLY A 57 9.81 -10.25 6.69
N VAL A 58 9.81 -10.32 8.03
CA VAL A 58 10.72 -11.21 8.79
C VAL A 58 10.47 -12.67 8.44
N THR A 59 9.19 -13.10 8.42
CA THR A 59 8.84 -14.48 8.07
C THR A 59 9.37 -14.87 6.71
N LEU A 60 9.15 -14.04 5.69
CA LEU A 60 9.66 -14.29 4.34
C LEU A 60 11.19 -14.35 4.31
N GLY A 61 11.87 -13.48 5.07
CA GLY A 61 13.33 -13.46 5.12
C GLY A 61 13.95 -14.76 5.65
N LEU A 62 13.28 -15.44 6.58
CA LEU A 62 13.74 -16.73 7.14
C LEU A 62 13.78 -17.88 6.11
N TYR A 63 13.05 -17.77 5.00
CA TYR A 63 13.13 -18.75 3.91
C TYR A 63 14.34 -18.53 2.99
N PHE A 64 15.02 -17.38 3.05
CA PHE A 64 16.17 -17.05 2.23
C PHE A 64 17.47 -17.57 2.85
N THR A 65 17.59 -18.90 2.92
CA THR A 65 18.82 -19.55 3.32
C THR A 65 19.96 -19.30 2.32
N ALA A 66 21.21 -19.54 2.69
CA ALA A 66 22.37 -19.31 1.81
C ALA A 66 22.28 -20.02 0.44
N PRO A 67 21.74 -21.26 0.33
CA PRO A 67 21.46 -21.90 -0.97
C PRO A 67 20.42 -21.10 -1.80
N VAL A 68 19.31 -20.69 -1.19
CA VAL A 68 18.23 -19.94 -1.85
C VAL A 68 18.76 -18.60 -2.38
N VAL A 69 19.52 -17.88 -1.57
CA VAL A 69 20.13 -16.59 -1.99
C VAL A 69 21.04 -16.78 -3.20
N ARG A 70 21.83 -17.85 -3.23
CA ARG A 70 22.70 -18.15 -4.39
C ARG A 70 21.89 -18.48 -5.65
N GLU A 71 20.82 -19.24 -5.50
CA GLU A 71 19.94 -19.58 -6.60
C GLU A 71 19.21 -18.35 -7.14
N VAL A 72 18.63 -17.52 -6.27
CA VAL A 72 18.01 -16.24 -6.66
C VAL A 72 19.02 -15.32 -7.36
N ALA A 73 20.25 -15.26 -6.89
CA ALA A 73 21.30 -14.48 -7.54
C ALA A 73 21.65 -15.01 -8.94
N ALA A 74 21.69 -16.35 -9.12
CA ALA A 74 21.94 -16.99 -10.42
C ALA A 74 20.83 -16.62 -11.45
N TYR A 75 19.58 -16.51 -11.00
CA TYR A 75 18.46 -16.09 -11.85
C TYR A 75 18.21 -14.56 -11.86
N GLY A 76 19.09 -13.76 -11.29
CA GLY A 76 18.93 -12.32 -11.13
C GLY A 76 18.62 -11.57 -12.44
N LEU A 77 19.28 -11.98 -13.56
CA LEU A 77 19.02 -11.42 -14.88
C LEU A 77 17.57 -11.70 -15.35
N HIS A 78 17.07 -12.91 -15.09
CA HIS A 78 15.69 -13.28 -15.45
C HIS A 78 14.67 -12.46 -14.64
N PHE A 79 14.92 -12.27 -13.34
CA PHE A 79 14.07 -11.41 -12.51
C PHE A 79 14.11 -9.96 -12.96
N ALA A 80 15.27 -9.44 -13.34
CA ALA A 80 15.39 -8.11 -13.91
C ALA A 80 14.59 -7.99 -15.24
N ALA A 81 14.74 -8.96 -16.13
CA ALA A 81 13.99 -8.98 -17.40
C ALA A 81 12.47 -9.02 -17.17
N LEU A 82 12.00 -9.85 -16.23
CA LEU A 82 10.58 -9.89 -15.84
C LEU A 82 10.11 -8.56 -15.24
N GLY A 83 10.94 -7.89 -14.45
CA GLY A 83 10.66 -6.55 -13.92
C GLY A 83 10.45 -5.52 -15.02
N PHE A 84 11.36 -5.48 -16.00
CA PHE A 84 11.21 -4.60 -17.18
C PHE A 84 9.99 -4.97 -18.02
N ALA A 85 9.71 -6.26 -18.20
CA ALA A 85 8.51 -6.72 -18.90
C ALA A 85 7.22 -6.27 -18.18
N ALA A 86 7.20 -6.32 -16.84
CA ALA A 86 6.06 -5.83 -16.05
C ALA A 86 5.85 -4.32 -16.20
N ILE A 87 6.94 -3.52 -16.25
CA ILE A 87 6.86 -2.09 -16.53
C ILE A 87 6.33 -1.86 -17.95
N GLY A 88 6.82 -2.60 -18.94
CA GLY A 88 6.33 -2.54 -20.32
C GLY A 88 4.84 -2.90 -20.45
N ALA A 89 4.40 -3.94 -19.74
CA ALA A 89 2.99 -4.31 -19.67
C ALA A 89 2.12 -3.22 -19.01
N GLY A 90 2.65 -2.58 -17.97
CA GLY A 90 2.01 -1.41 -17.35
C GLY A 90 1.87 -0.24 -18.32
N ALA A 91 2.93 0.07 -19.08
CA ALA A 91 2.91 1.11 -20.10
C ALA A 91 1.89 0.81 -21.21
N LEU A 92 1.85 -0.43 -21.68
CA LEU A 92 0.86 -0.86 -22.68
C LEU A 92 -0.57 -0.74 -22.14
N SER A 93 -0.79 -1.17 -20.88
CA SER A 93 -2.08 -1.02 -20.20
C SER A 93 -2.50 0.44 -20.07
N ALA A 94 -1.55 1.35 -19.82
CA ALA A 94 -1.82 2.79 -19.76
C ALA A 94 -2.37 3.31 -21.10
N VAL A 95 -1.76 2.92 -22.21
CA VAL A 95 -2.21 3.31 -23.57
C VAL A 95 -3.61 2.75 -23.87
N VAL A 96 -3.89 1.53 -23.44
CA VAL A 96 -5.22 0.91 -23.61
C VAL A 96 -6.26 1.67 -22.79
N ILE A 97 -5.98 1.99 -21.52
CA ILE A 97 -6.89 2.73 -20.65
C ILE A 97 -7.13 4.15 -21.18
N GLU A 98 -6.09 4.84 -21.65
CA GLU A 98 -6.21 6.18 -22.25
C GLU A 98 -7.17 6.19 -23.46
N ARG A 99 -7.18 5.10 -24.24
CA ARG A 99 -8.06 4.97 -25.43
C ARG A 99 -9.48 4.52 -25.10
N LEU A 100 -9.67 3.72 -24.06
CA LEU A 100 -10.97 3.09 -23.75
C LEU A 100 -11.75 3.84 -22.66
N ALA A 101 -11.08 4.57 -21.78
CA ALA A 101 -11.70 5.27 -20.66
C ALA A 101 -11.60 6.80 -20.83
N PRO A 102 -12.60 7.57 -20.36
CA PRO A 102 -12.57 9.04 -20.40
C PRO A 102 -11.68 9.58 -19.25
N VAL A 103 -10.40 9.27 -19.30
CA VAL A 103 -9.39 9.71 -18.31
C VAL A 103 -8.23 10.39 -19.04
N ASP A 104 -7.61 11.35 -18.38
CA ASP A 104 -6.40 11.99 -18.88
C ASP A 104 -5.21 11.02 -18.89
N ARG A 105 -4.26 11.30 -19.78
CA ARG A 105 -3.06 10.46 -19.97
C ARG A 105 -2.28 10.23 -18.69
N ALA A 106 -2.09 11.27 -17.86
CA ALA A 106 -1.38 11.15 -16.61
C ALA A 106 -2.08 10.20 -15.64
N THR A 107 -3.41 10.31 -15.48
CA THR A 107 -4.21 9.38 -14.66
C THR A 107 -4.11 7.95 -15.18
N ALA A 108 -4.20 7.72 -16.50
CA ALA A 108 -4.05 6.40 -17.10
C ALA A 108 -2.66 5.79 -16.81
N TRP A 109 -1.60 6.58 -16.93
CA TRP A 109 -0.23 6.15 -16.64
C TRP A 109 -0.04 5.75 -15.20
N PHE A 110 -0.35 6.64 -14.26
CA PHE A 110 -0.17 6.35 -12.82
C PHE A 110 -1.08 5.23 -12.33
N SER A 111 -2.25 5.02 -12.94
CA SER A 111 -3.15 3.90 -12.61
C SER A 111 -2.60 2.54 -13.04
N SER A 112 -1.79 2.50 -14.10
CA SER A 112 -1.32 1.26 -14.73
C SER A 112 0.08 0.84 -14.29
N MET A 113 0.95 1.80 -13.93
CA MET A 113 2.32 1.50 -13.53
C MET A 113 2.38 0.67 -12.24
N PRO A 114 3.31 -0.30 -12.17
CA PRO A 114 3.55 -1.04 -10.94
C PRO A 114 4.14 -0.10 -9.87
N GLY A 115 3.47 0.01 -8.72
CA GLY A 115 3.90 0.87 -7.61
C GLY A 115 2.96 0.78 -6.41
N GLY A 116 3.30 1.45 -5.32
CA GLY A 116 2.44 1.56 -4.13
C GLY A 116 1.25 2.48 -4.40
N ALA A 117 0.04 2.07 -4.02
CA ALA A 117 -1.18 2.85 -4.28
C ALA A 117 -1.08 4.30 -3.77
N ALA A 118 -0.62 4.49 -2.52
CA ALA A 118 -0.47 5.82 -1.93
C ALA A 118 0.63 6.66 -2.62
N GLU A 119 1.73 6.02 -2.98
CA GLU A 119 2.86 6.70 -3.63
C GLU A 119 2.49 7.15 -5.05
N MET A 120 1.82 6.27 -5.81
CA MET A 120 1.36 6.59 -7.16
C MET A 120 0.26 7.66 -7.14
N ALA A 121 -0.65 7.63 -6.16
CA ALA A 121 -1.66 8.67 -5.98
C ALA A 121 -1.03 10.03 -5.63
N ASN A 122 -0.05 10.07 -4.73
CA ASN A 122 0.68 11.28 -4.37
C ASN A 122 1.50 11.85 -5.57
N LEU A 123 2.11 10.97 -6.38
CA LEU A 123 2.79 11.41 -7.60
C LEU A 123 1.80 11.95 -8.63
N ALA A 124 0.68 11.28 -8.81
CA ALA A 124 -0.40 11.71 -9.70
C ALA A 124 -0.90 13.11 -9.37
N GLU A 125 -1.11 13.39 -8.07
CA GLU A 125 -1.53 14.71 -7.60
C GLU A 125 -0.53 15.80 -7.98
N LYS A 126 0.78 15.55 -7.86
CA LYS A 126 1.84 16.50 -8.21
C LYS A 126 1.85 16.91 -9.69
N VAL A 127 1.37 16.04 -10.57
CA VAL A 127 1.30 16.31 -12.02
C VAL A 127 -0.10 16.68 -12.50
N GLY A 128 -1.04 16.89 -11.55
CA GLY A 128 -2.42 17.31 -11.85
C GLY A 128 -3.33 16.20 -12.34
N ALA A 129 -2.94 14.92 -12.20
CA ALA A 129 -3.78 13.76 -12.43
C ALA A 129 -4.80 13.56 -11.29
N LEU A 130 -5.70 12.60 -11.44
CA LEU A 130 -6.77 12.33 -10.47
C LEU A 130 -6.32 11.26 -9.45
N PRO A 131 -5.86 11.64 -8.24
CA PRO A 131 -5.28 10.71 -7.28
C PRO A 131 -6.28 9.64 -6.82
N ASP A 132 -7.55 10.01 -6.69
CA ASP A 132 -8.61 9.06 -6.25
C ASP A 132 -8.79 7.93 -7.25
N ARG A 133 -8.77 8.21 -8.55
CA ARG A 133 -8.87 7.20 -9.61
C ARG A 133 -7.63 6.29 -9.65
N VAL A 134 -6.45 6.88 -9.45
CA VAL A 134 -5.21 6.12 -9.35
C VAL A 134 -5.23 5.19 -8.16
N ALA A 135 -5.60 5.69 -6.97
CA ALA A 135 -5.71 4.89 -5.75
C ALA A 135 -6.75 3.75 -5.92
N LEU A 136 -7.91 4.03 -6.51
CA LEU A 136 -8.94 3.04 -6.79
C LEU A 136 -8.43 1.93 -7.72
N ALA A 137 -7.79 2.28 -8.84
CA ALA A 137 -7.26 1.32 -9.81
C ALA A 137 -6.24 0.39 -9.14
N HIS A 138 -5.32 0.94 -8.33
CA HIS A 138 -4.36 0.16 -7.56
C HIS A 138 -5.02 -0.75 -6.54
N SER A 139 -6.03 -0.25 -5.82
CA SER A 139 -6.75 -1.02 -4.80
C SER A 139 -7.49 -2.21 -5.43
N ILE A 140 -8.22 -1.99 -6.53
CA ILE A 140 -8.89 -3.06 -7.27
C ILE A 140 -7.88 -4.08 -7.79
N ARG A 141 -6.77 -3.63 -8.39
CA ARG A 141 -5.70 -4.53 -8.86
C ARG A 141 -5.15 -5.38 -7.72
N MET A 142 -4.86 -4.77 -6.56
CA MET A 142 -4.38 -5.50 -5.39
C MET A 142 -5.39 -6.55 -4.93
N LEU A 143 -6.68 -6.21 -4.86
CA LEU A 143 -7.72 -7.16 -4.50
C LEU A 143 -7.76 -8.35 -5.45
N PHE A 144 -7.74 -8.11 -6.77
CA PHE A 144 -7.72 -9.17 -7.77
C PHE A 144 -6.47 -10.05 -7.67
N VAL A 145 -5.28 -9.46 -7.59
CA VAL A 145 -4.03 -10.21 -7.54
C VAL A 145 -3.96 -11.04 -6.27
N VAL A 146 -4.25 -10.46 -5.10
CA VAL A 146 -4.17 -11.17 -3.82
C VAL A 146 -5.20 -12.29 -3.71
N THR A 147 -6.35 -12.15 -4.37
CA THR A 147 -7.41 -13.16 -4.31
C THR A 147 -7.24 -14.22 -5.40
N LEU A 148 -7.04 -13.81 -6.66
CA LEU A 148 -7.06 -14.73 -7.80
C LEU A 148 -5.75 -15.50 -7.96
N VAL A 149 -4.59 -14.89 -7.72
CA VAL A 149 -3.31 -15.56 -7.98
C VAL A 149 -3.09 -16.78 -7.08
N PRO A 150 -3.28 -16.72 -5.74
CA PRO A 150 -3.14 -17.89 -4.89
C PRO A 150 -4.16 -18.99 -5.22
N VAL A 151 -5.39 -18.59 -5.52
CA VAL A 151 -6.47 -19.52 -5.92
C VAL A 151 -6.09 -20.21 -7.24
N ALA A 152 -5.68 -19.44 -8.24
CA ALA A 152 -5.29 -19.98 -9.55
C ALA A 152 -4.12 -20.96 -9.44
N ILE A 153 -3.07 -20.61 -8.68
CA ILE A 153 -1.90 -21.49 -8.48
C ILE A 153 -2.32 -22.79 -7.78
N THR A 154 -3.12 -22.69 -6.72
CA THR A 154 -3.57 -23.86 -5.95
C THR A 154 -4.42 -24.82 -6.79
N TYR A 155 -5.37 -24.28 -7.57
CA TYR A 155 -6.27 -25.13 -8.37
C TYR A 155 -5.71 -25.54 -9.73
N ALA A 156 -4.68 -24.86 -10.23
CA ALA A 156 -3.97 -25.27 -11.45
C ALA A 156 -3.06 -26.51 -11.24
N GLY A 157 -2.98 -27.01 -10.02
CA GLY A 157 -2.23 -28.23 -9.71
C GLY A 157 -0.71 -28.07 -9.80
N PHE A 158 -0.21 -26.83 -9.76
CA PHE A 158 1.22 -26.59 -9.63
C PHE A 158 1.67 -26.98 -8.22
N SER A 159 2.07 -28.24 -8.06
CA SER A 159 2.78 -28.72 -6.87
C SER A 159 4.28 -28.50 -7.12
N GLY A 160 4.85 -27.46 -6.53
CA GLY A 160 6.29 -27.34 -6.45
C GLY A 160 6.86 -28.40 -5.51
N ALA A 161 8.03 -28.94 -5.80
CA ALA A 161 8.79 -29.66 -4.79
C ALA A 161 9.16 -28.64 -3.70
N ASP A 162 8.66 -28.88 -2.48
CA ASP A 162 8.86 -27.99 -1.33
C ASP A 162 10.24 -28.26 -0.70
N ASP A 163 11.30 -27.98 -1.45
CA ASP A 163 12.69 -28.07 -0.95
C ASP A 163 13.09 -26.85 -0.09
N TYR A 164 12.19 -25.86 0.00
CA TYR A 164 12.47 -24.62 0.73
C TYR A 164 11.90 -24.69 2.15
N HIS A 165 12.72 -25.13 3.07
CA HIS A 165 12.41 -25.08 4.49
C HIS A 165 13.03 -23.81 5.14
N PRO A 166 12.36 -23.19 6.13
CA PRO A 166 12.98 -22.12 6.90
C PRO A 166 14.25 -22.62 7.59
N SER A 167 15.22 -21.74 7.78
CA SER A 167 16.53 -22.08 8.36
C SER A 167 16.43 -22.75 9.72
N THR A 168 15.40 -22.44 10.50
CA THR A 168 15.13 -23.08 11.79
C THR A 168 13.66 -23.43 11.94
N THR A 169 13.40 -24.62 12.45
CA THR A 169 12.06 -25.11 12.80
C THR A 169 11.79 -25.04 14.32
N THR A 170 12.82 -24.76 15.12
CA THR A 170 12.71 -24.65 16.58
C THR A 170 12.31 -23.25 16.99
N PHE A 171 11.36 -23.15 17.92
CA PHE A 171 10.95 -21.90 18.53
C PHE A 171 11.80 -21.60 19.75
N ASP A 172 12.50 -20.48 19.73
CA ASP A 172 13.15 -19.90 20.91
C ASP A 172 12.54 -18.53 21.21
N ALA A 173 12.04 -18.35 22.43
CA ALA A 173 11.34 -17.12 22.82
C ALA A 173 12.27 -15.89 22.82
N ALA A 174 13.53 -16.05 23.21
CA ALA A 174 14.50 -14.97 23.21
C ALA A 174 14.90 -14.59 21.78
N GLY A 175 15.17 -15.55 20.92
CA GLY A 175 15.44 -15.36 19.51
C GLY A 175 14.26 -14.74 18.75
N PHE A 176 13.04 -15.17 19.06
CA PHE A 176 11.83 -14.55 18.51
C PHE A 176 11.68 -13.08 18.91
N ALA A 177 11.86 -12.77 20.20
CA ALA A 177 11.81 -11.38 20.68
C ALA A 177 12.89 -10.52 20.01
N ALA A 178 14.10 -11.05 19.86
CA ALA A 178 15.20 -10.36 19.17
C ALA A 178 14.87 -10.11 17.68
N LEU A 179 14.31 -11.11 16.96
CA LEU A 179 13.88 -10.96 15.57
C LEU A 179 12.80 -9.89 15.42
N MET A 180 11.79 -9.88 16.29
CA MET A 180 10.71 -8.90 16.25
C MET A 180 11.21 -7.49 16.60
N ALA A 181 12.08 -7.36 17.60
CA ALA A 181 12.70 -6.09 17.95
C ALA A 181 13.57 -5.55 16.80
N LEU A 182 14.42 -6.40 16.22
CA LEU A 182 15.27 -6.03 15.09
C LEU A 182 14.45 -5.66 13.86
N GLY A 183 13.39 -6.42 13.57
CA GLY A 183 12.43 -6.12 12.50
C GLY A 183 11.73 -4.78 12.72
N GLY A 184 11.23 -4.52 13.91
CA GLY A 184 10.57 -3.25 14.25
C GLY A 184 11.50 -2.05 14.18
N VAL A 185 12.71 -2.17 14.77
CA VAL A 185 13.73 -1.11 14.74
C VAL A 185 14.20 -0.83 13.33
N SER A 186 14.48 -1.87 12.54
CA SER A 186 14.92 -1.72 11.15
C SER A 186 13.83 -1.10 10.28
N GLY A 187 12.57 -1.50 10.43
CA GLY A 187 11.43 -0.89 9.75
C GLY A 187 11.25 0.58 10.10
N TRP A 188 11.38 0.92 11.40
CA TRP A 188 11.32 2.31 11.88
C TRP A 188 12.47 3.15 11.29
N LEU A 189 13.68 2.61 11.28
CA LEU A 189 14.85 3.28 10.68
C LEU A 189 14.64 3.48 9.17
N GLY A 190 14.16 2.45 8.45
CA GLY A 190 13.83 2.55 7.04
C GLY A 190 12.79 3.64 6.75
N ARG A 191 11.78 3.79 7.60
CA ARG A 191 10.81 4.88 7.50
C ARG A 191 11.47 6.25 7.67
N ARG A 192 12.43 6.38 8.58
CA ARG A 192 13.23 7.62 8.74
C ARG A 192 14.08 7.93 7.51
N LEU A 193 14.54 6.91 6.81
CA LEU A 193 15.29 7.03 5.55
C LEU A 193 14.38 7.17 4.33
N HIS A 194 13.07 7.34 4.50
CA HIS A 194 12.06 7.47 3.44
C HIS A 194 12.02 6.27 2.47
N VAL A 195 12.36 5.08 2.95
CA VAL A 195 12.25 3.84 2.15
C VAL A 195 10.75 3.53 1.96
N PRO A 196 10.28 3.33 0.72
CA PRO A 196 8.90 2.92 0.49
C PRO A 196 8.64 1.53 1.09
N ASN A 197 7.47 1.32 1.69
CA ASN A 197 7.13 0.06 2.39
C ASN A 197 8.19 -0.38 3.42
N ALA A 198 8.78 0.56 4.15
CA ALA A 198 9.91 0.35 5.04
C ALA A 198 9.72 -0.81 6.02
N PHE A 199 8.51 -0.95 6.60
CA PHE A 199 8.19 -2.00 7.56
C PHE A 199 8.06 -3.41 6.96
N MET A 200 8.09 -3.55 5.65
CA MET A 200 8.14 -4.85 4.97
C MET A 200 9.52 -5.11 4.37
N ILE A 201 10.04 -4.14 3.59
CA ILE A 201 11.26 -4.31 2.79
C ILE A 201 12.49 -4.39 3.69
N VAL A 202 12.62 -3.49 4.66
CA VAL A 202 13.83 -3.42 5.49
C VAL A 202 13.95 -4.63 6.42
N PRO A 203 12.91 -5.04 7.19
CA PRO A 203 12.93 -6.28 7.96
C PRO A 203 13.19 -7.53 7.12
N LEU A 204 12.63 -7.58 5.90
CA LEU A 204 12.88 -8.68 4.95
C LEU A 204 14.39 -8.81 4.66
N PHE A 205 15.04 -7.72 4.23
CA PHE A 205 16.46 -7.76 3.90
C PHE A 205 17.35 -8.01 5.12
N VAL A 206 16.99 -7.49 6.28
CA VAL A 206 17.69 -7.77 7.55
C VAL A 206 17.60 -9.26 7.88
N SER A 207 16.41 -9.85 7.78
CA SER A 207 16.23 -11.28 8.03
C SER A 207 16.94 -12.15 7.01
N ILE A 208 16.94 -11.77 5.72
CA ILE A 208 17.73 -12.44 4.67
C ILE A 208 19.21 -12.42 5.06
N GLY A 209 19.73 -11.27 5.48
CA GLY A 209 21.14 -11.14 5.88
C GLY A 209 21.50 -12.04 7.07
N LEU A 210 20.65 -12.11 8.09
CA LEU A 210 20.84 -12.99 9.25
C LEU A 210 20.83 -14.46 8.84
N THR A 211 19.81 -14.88 8.09
CA THR A 211 19.63 -16.28 7.66
C THR A 211 20.76 -16.71 6.70
N ALA A 212 21.13 -15.87 5.75
CA ALA A 212 22.23 -16.14 4.83
C ALA A 212 23.59 -16.21 5.53
N ALA A 213 23.76 -15.49 6.66
CA ALA A 213 24.95 -15.56 7.52
C ALA A 213 24.93 -16.80 8.45
N GLY A 214 23.89 -17.63 8.45
CA GLY A 214 23.73 -18.79 9.32
C GLY A 214 23.38 -18.44 10.76
N LEU A 215 22.84 -17.24 11.01
CA LEU A 215 22.37 -16.84 12.32
C LEU A 215 20.89 -17.21 12.49
N ASP A 216 20.65 -18.45 12.91
CA ASP A 216 19.32 -19.00 13.11
C ASP A 216 18.79 -18.65 14.49
N LEU A 217 18.06 -17.53 14.59
CA LEU A 217 17.57 -17.02 15.88
C LEU A 217 16.35 -17.77 16.38
N SER A 218 15.29 -17.87 15.60
CA SER A 218 14.05 -18.56 15.97
C SER A 218 13.13 -18.75 14.76
N SER A 219 12.25 -19.75 14.83
CA SER A 219 11.11 -19.87 13.92
C SER A 219 9.98 -18.91 14.34
N ILE A 220 9.12 -18.54 13.38
CA ILE A 220 7.91 -17.78 13.68
C ILE A 220 6.72 -18.72 13.80
N PRO A 221 6.04 -18.74 14.98
CA PRO A 221 4.87 -19.61 15.16
C PRO A 221 3.77 -19.28 14.15
N THR A 222 3.15 -20.30 13.58
CA THR A 222 2.05 -20.16 12.61
C THR A 222 0.93 -19.22 13.08
N PRO A 223 0.47 -19.23 14.35
CA PRO A 223 -0.53 -18.27 14.82
C PRO A 223 -0.11 -16.81 14.71
N VAL A 224 1.18 -16.52 14.92
CA VAL A 224 1.73 -15.16 14.79
C VAL A 224 1.73 -14.72 13.33
N SER A 225 2.18 -15.59 12.43
CA SER A 225 2.14 -15.34 10.99
C SER A 225 0.72 -15.13 10.48
N ASN A 226 -0.22 -15.99 10.90
CA ASN A 226 -1.65 -15.85 10.57
C ASN A 226 -2.25 -14.53 11.09
N GLY A 227 -1.92 -14.18 12.34
CA GLY A 227 -2.34 -12.90 12.93
C GLY A 227 -1.78 -11.68 12.16
N ALA A 228 -0.54 -11.75 11.73
CA ALA A 228 0.08 -10.71 10.91
C ALA A 228 -0.57 -10.56 9.53
N GLN A 229 -0.87 -11.69 8.86
CA GLN A 229 -1.61 -11.70 7.60
C GLN A 229 -3.01 -11.09 7.77
N LEU A 230 -3.73 -11.43 8.85
CA LEU A 230 -5.03 -10.88 9.17
C LEU A 230 -4.96 -9.36 9.38
N LEU A 231 -4.00 -8.86 10.16
CA LEU A 231 -3.84 -7.42 10.40
C LEU A 231 -3.51 -6.68 9.11
N LEU A 232 -2.63 -7.25 8.29
CA LEU A 232 -2.27 -6.68 7.00
C LEU A 232 -3.48 -6.63 6.05
N ALA A 233 -4.21 -7.73 5.93
CA ALA A 233 -5.40 -7.84 5.10
C ALA A 233 -6.53 -6.92 5.56
N CYS A 234 -6.77 -6.82 6.88
CA CYS A 234 -7.71 -5.87 7.47
C CYS A 234 -7.35 -4.42 7.11
N SER A 235 -6.07 -4.06 7.20
CA SER A 235 -5.57 -2.73 6.85
C SER A 235 -5.70 -2.43 5.35
N LEU A 236 -5.41 -3.40 4.49
CA LEU A 236 -5.58 -3.26 3.04
C LEU A 236 -7.06 -3.17 2.67
N GLY A 237 -7.91 -4.01 3.28
CA GLY A 237 -9.35 -3.99 3.06
C GLY A 237 -10.02 -2.68 3.51
N ALA A 238 -9.50 -2.03 4.54
CA ALA A 238 -10.00 -0.75 5.02
C ALA A 238 -9.76 0.42 4.04
N GLN A 239 -8.88 0.25 3.04
CA GLN A 239 -8.62 1.27 2.02
C GLN A 239 -9.73 1.37 0.96
N PHE A 240 -10.63 0.38 0.87
CA PHE A 240 -11.75 0.40 -0.06
C PHE A 240 -12.88 1.29 0.47
N GLN A 241 -12.91 2.58 0.09
CA GLN A 241 -13.96 3.52 0.51
C GLN A 241 -15.04 3.69 -0.55
N GLN A 242 -16.31 3.84 -0.11
CA GLN A 242 -17.43 4.11 -1.02
C GLN A 242 -17.28 5.40 -1.84
N SER A 243 -16.56 6.39 -1.34
CA SER A 243 -16.28 7.63 -2.05
C SER A 243 -15.69 7.37 -3.43
N PHE A 244 -14.81 6.39 -3.55
CA PHE A 244 -14.21 6.00 -4.82
C PHE A 244 -15.22 5.47 -5.87
N LEU A 245 -16.24 4.75 -5.42
CA LEU A 245 -17.28 4.22 -6.32
C LEU A 245 -18.32 5.27 -6.72
N ARG A 246 -18.64 6.22 -5.83
CA ARG A 246 -19.63 7.27 -6.09
C ARG A 246 -19.11 8.36 -7.02
N GLU A 247 -17.81 8.56 -7.09
CA GLU A 247 -17.19 9.56 -7.97
C GLU A 247 -16.86 9.02 -9.37
N ALA A 248 -16.88 7.70 -9.56
CA ALA A 248 -16.55 7.07 -10.85
C ALA A 248 -17.39 7.52 -12.06
N PRO A 249 -18.69 7.90 -11.98
CA PRO A 249 -19.44 8.26 -13.18
C PRO A 249 -19.72 9.75 -13.37
N ARG A 250 -19.30 10.64 -12.47
CA ARG A 250 -19.49 12.07 -12.71
C ARG A 250 -18.36 12.63 -13.56
N SER A 251 -18.54 12.55 -14.87
CA SER A 251 -17.75 13.27 -15.86
C SER A 251 -17.82 14.76 -15.62
N ARG A 252 -17.02 15.30 -14.73
CA ARG A 252 -16.61 16.68 -14.85
C ARG A 252 -15.66 16.70 -16.03
N GLY A 253 -16.11 17.28 -17.15
CA GLY A 253 -15.28 17.55 -18.31
C GLY A 253 -13.97 18.21 -17.89
N PRO A 254 -12.96 18.16 -18.76
CA PRO A 254 -11.63 18.67 -18.44
C PRO A 254 -11.78 20.08 -17.83
N ARG A 255 -11.33 20.26 -16.59
CA ARG A 255 -11.18 21.60 -16.04
C ARG A 255 -10.22 22.30 -16.98
N ALA A 256 -10.74 23.30 -17.69
CA ALA A 256 -9.91 24.20 -18.48
C ALA A 256 -8.74 24.63 -17.59
N PRO A 257 -7.50 24.65 -18.10
CA PRO A 257 -6.36 25.09 -17.34
C PRO A 257 -6.73 26.43 -16.73
N THR A 258 -6.67 26.51 -15.41
CA THR A 258 -6.85 27.79 -14.72
C THR A 258 -5.77 28.69 -15.27
N SER A 259 -6.17 29.54 -16.21
CA SER A 259 -5.37 30.64 -16.68
C SER A 259 -4.83 31.34 -15.43
N GLY A 260 -3.49 31.51 -15.38
CA GLY A 260 -2.75 32.08 -14.26
C GLY A 260 -3.38 33.33 -13.68
N PRO A 261 -2.86 33.82 -12.54
CA PRO A 261 -3.51 34.85 -11.76
C PRO A 261 -3.90 35.99 -12.66
N ARG A 262 -5.22 36.16 -12.90
CA ARG A 262 -5.74 37.35 -13.52
C ARG A 262 -5.27 38.50 -12.66
N SER A 263 -4.30 39.28 -13.17
CA SER A 263 -4.02 40.60 -12.69
C SER A 263 -5.35 41.32 -12.59
N SER A 264 -5.85 41.50 -11.37
CA SER A 264 -7.04 42.28 -11.12
C SER A 264 -6.77 43.68 -11.73
N PRO A 265 -7.67 44.24 -12.57
CA PRO A 265 -7.53 45.62 -13.00
C PRO A 265 -7.57 46.45 -11.72
N ARG A 266 -6.50 47.19 -11.49
CA ARG A 266 -6.42 48.23 -10.44
C ARG A 266 -7.66 49.11 -10.59
N ARG A 267 -8.60 49.03 -9.66
CA ARG A 267 -9.66 50.02 -9.52
C ARG A 267 -9.00 51.36 -9.20
N PRO A 268 -9.29 52.44 -9.95
CA PRO A 268 -8.81 53.73 -9.57
C PRO A 268 -9.35 54.10 -8.18
N ALA A 269 -8.49 54.65 -7.35
CA ALA A 269 -8.81 55.06 -6.00
C ALA A 269 -9.99 56.05 -6.03
N ALA A 270 -11.17 55.55 -5.64
CA ALA A 270 -12.31 56.40 -5.37
C ALA A 270 -11.99 57.21 -4.11
N SER A 271 -11.87 58.53 -4.29
CA SER A 271 -11.70 59.51 -3.24
C SER A 271 -12.80 59.33 -2.18
N ARG A 272 -12.46 58.76 -1.03
CA ARG A 272 -13.33 58.81 0.14
C ARG A 272 -13.32 60.25 0.68
N LYS A 273 -14.38 61.00 0.37
CA LYS A 273 -14.69 62.24 1.08
C LYS A 273 -14.88 61.89 2.57
N CYS A 274 -13.96 62.37 3.42
CA CYS A 274 -14.13 62.43 4.85
C CYS A 274 -15.37 63.25 5.21
N ARG A 275 -16.42 62.58 5.64
CA ARG A 275 -17.60 63.22 6.27
C ARG A 275 -17.45 63.10 7.77
N SER A 276 -16.74 64.01 8.41
CA SER A 276 -16.87 64.42 9.81
C SER A 276 -15.52 64.88 10.38
N PRO A 277 -15.40 66.12 10.86
CA PRO A 277 -14.10 66.69 11.29
C PRO A 277 -13.80 66.53 12.77
N ARG A 278 -14.19 65.42 13.41
CA ARG A 278 -14.00 65.25 14.87
C ARG A 278 -13.31 63.99 15.33
N LYS A 279 -12.56 63.28 14.51
CA LYS A 279 -11.72 62.13 15.00
C LYS A 279 -10.48 61.88 14.16
N CYS A 280 -9.65 62.88 13.96
CA CYS A 280 -8.32 62.70 13.41
C CYS A 280 -7.33 63.55 14.24
N CYS A 281 -7.05 63.10 15.43
CA CYS A 281 -5.85 63.48 16.21
C CYS A 281 -5.71 62.48 17.32
N THR A 282 -4.74 61.63 17.21
CA THR A 282 -3.89 60.99 18.21
C THR A 282 -3.46 59.61 17.75
N SER A 283 -2.29 59.57 17.14
CA SER A 283 -1.19 58.68 17.52
C SER A 283 -0.10 58.69 16.45
N ALA A 284 0.90 59.47 16.77
CA ALA A 284 2.33 59.17 16.68
C ALA A 284 2.86 58.48 15.43
N CYS A 285 3.56 59.25 14.58
CA CYS A 285 4.73 58.82 13.84
C CYS A 285 5.91 58.65 14.81
N PRO A 286 6.71 57.64 14.70
CA PRO A 286 8.15 57.70 14.94
C PRO A 286 8.93 57.53 13.63
N SER A 287 9.94 58.35 13.58
CA SER A 287 11.03 58.48 12.63
C SER A 287 11.63 57.16 12.12
#